data_4618c49642930152911518e95b66b3fd
#
_entry.id   4618c49642930152911518e95b66b3fd
#
_cell.length_a   1.000
_cell.length_b   1.000
_cell.length_c   1.000
_cell.angle_alpha   90.00
_cell.angle_beta   90.00
_cell.angle_gamma   90.00
#
_symmetry.space_group_name_H-M   'P 1'
#
loop_
_entity.id
_entity.type
_entity.pdbx_description
1 polymer ?
#
loop_
_entity_poly.entity_id
_entity_poly.type
_entity_poly.pdbx_seq_one_letter_code
_entity_poly.pdbx_strand_id
1 'polypeptide(L)'
;MSYEVSEVINFLDRDKSQFILDYMTSLKFPWLYMNCSTYENDGNNMFSNVLYSAWKGHVIGQGKSKYYDKVCKELVDKIKPLDILKIKANLTTNVDTYKNVFPLHTDFENVKNGLTSIYYVNTNNGGTAFENGKFVKSEQNKLVTFPMHFKHRTVPHTDFSYARIVININYTR
;
A
#
# COMPACT_ATOMS: atom_id res chain seq x y z
N MET A 1 14.01 -18.73 10.39
CA MET A 1 13.04 -18.77 9.27
C MET A 1 13.44 -17.69 8.28
N SER A 2 13.79 -18.06 7.05
CA SER A 2 14.02 -17.08 5.99
C SER A 2 12.67 -16.47 5.64
N TYR A 3 12.41 -15.25 6.06
CA TYR A 3 11.21 -14.53 5.67
C TYR A 3 11.35 -14.16 4.19
N GLU A 4 10.66 -14.87 3.34
CA GLU A 4 10.59 -14.57 1.92
C GLU A 4 9.44 -13.61 1.63
N VAL A 5 9.62 -12.82 0.58
CA VAL A 5 8.53 -12.04 -0.01
C VAL A 5 7.54 -13.00 -0.65
N SER A 6 6.35 -13.13 -0.09
CA SER A 6 5.28 -14.01 -0.59
C SER A 6 4.29 -13.23 -1.44
N GLU A 7 3.74 -13.88 -2.47
CA GLU A 7 2.77 -13.30 -3.39
C GLU A 7 1.54 -14.21 -3.47
N VAL A 8 0.35 -13.64 -3.39
CA VAL A 8 -0.92 -14.33 -3.58
C VAL A 8 -1.73 -13.58 -4.63
N ILE A 9 -1.92 -14.20 -5.79
CA ILE A 9 -2.79 -13.69 -6.86
C ILE A 9 -4.24 -14.05 -6.56
N ASN A 10 -5.19 -13.25 -7.08
CA ASN A 10 -6.64 -13.43 -6.84
C ASN A 10 -6.94 -13.53 -5.33
N PHE A 11 -6.37 -12.61 -4.56
CA PHE A 11 -6.46 -12.64 -3.10
C PHE A 11 -7.89 -12.54 -2.60
N LEU A 12 -8.71 -11.64 -3.15
CA LEU A 12 -10.14 -11.53 -2.88
C LEU A 12 -10.96 -12.18 -4.00
N ASP A 13 -12.24 -12.35 -3.76
CA ASP A 13 -13.17 -12.66 -4.82
C ASP A 13 -13.19 -11.54 -5.85
N ARG A 14 -13.43 -11.87 -7.12
CA ARG A 14 -13.36 -10.93 -8.25
C ARG A 14 -14.25 -9.70 -8.03
N ASP A 15 -15.51 -9.92 -7.59
CA ASP A 15 -16.46 -8.83 -7.40
C ASP A 15 -16.04 -7.88 -6.27
N LYS A 16 -15.45 -8.42 -5.22
CA LYS A 16 -14.90 -7.62 -4.11
C LYS A 16 -13.70 -6.80 -4.56
N SER A 17 -12.78 -7.40 -5.30
CA SER A 17 -11.64 -6.70 -5.87
C SER A 17 -12.08 -5.58 -6.82
N GLN A 18 -13.05 -5.84 -7.68
CA GLN A 18 -13.60 -4.85 -8.60
C GLN A 18 -14.31 -3.72 -7.85
N PHE A 19 -15.10 -4.05 -6.83
CA PHE A 19 -15.74 -3.03 -5.98
C PHE A 19 -14.72 -2.09 -5.34
N ILE A 20 -13.60 -2.60 -4.81
CA ILE A 20 -12.54 -1.78 -4.20
C ILE A 20 -11.96 -0.84 -5.26
N LEU A 21 -11.64 -1.33 -6.46
CA LEU A 21 -11.13 -0.53 -7.57
C LEU A 21 -12.11 0.60 -7.93
N ASP A 22 -13.36 0.25 -8.20
CA ASP A 22 -14.40 1.20 -8.62
C ASP A 22 -14.65 2.26 -7.53
N TYR A 23 -14.67 1.85 -6.28
CA TYR A 23 -14.86 2.77 -5.15
C TYR A 23 -13.68 3.73 -4.98
N MET A 24 -12.44 3.22 -5.03
CA MET A 24 -11.23 4.04 -4.83
C MET A 24 -10.94 4.97 -6.02
N THR A 25 -11.45 4.67 -7.21
CA THR A 25 -11.36 5.53 -8.41
C THR A 25 -12.54 6.48 -8.58
N SER A 26 -13.57 6.37 -7.73
CA SER A 26 -14.74 7.24 -7.76
C SER A 26 -14.52 8.54 -6.98
N LEU A 27 -15.40 9.52 -7.21
CA LEU A 27 -15.44 10.77 -6.43
C LEU A 27 -15.82 10.58 -4.95
N LYS A 28 -16.20 9.37 -4.53
CA LYS A 28 -16.58 9.04 -3.16
C LYS A 28 -15.38 8.74 -2.26
N PHE A 29 -14.21 8.46 -2.85
CA PHE A 29 -12.99 8.18 -2.11
C PHE A 29 -12.02 9.35 -2.24
N PRO A 30 -11.72 10.10 -1.14
CA PRO A 30 -10.83 11.25 -1.21
C PRO A 30 -9.37 10.84 -1.25
N TRP A 31 -8.61 11.47 -2.11
CA TRP A 31 -7.17 11.40 -2.18
C TRP A 31 -6.56 12.71 -1.70
N LEU A 32 -5.71 12.65 -0.68
CA LEU A 32 -5.02 13.80 -0.10
C LEU A 32 -3.63 13.92 -0.72
N TYR A 33 -3.31 15.09 -1.25
CA TYR A 33 -1.98 15.36 -1.78
C TYR A 33 -0.92 15.36 -0.67
N MET A 34 0.19 14.67 -0.95
CA MET A 34 1.39 14.63 -0.11
C MET A 34 2.56 15.15 -0.94
N ASN A 35 3.30 16.12 -0.41
CA ASN A 35 4.48 16.72 -1.05
C ASN A 35 5.76 15.87 -0.90
N CYS A 36 5.66 14.70 -0.33
CA CYS A 36 6.72 13.71 -0.21
C CYS A 36 6.12 12.31 -0.32
N SER A 37 6.95 11.32 -0.67
CA SER A 37 6.51 9.92 -0.76
C SER A 37 6.87 9.13 0.50
N THR A 38 8.09 9.28 1.00
CA THR A 38 8.66 8.50 2.10
C THR A 38 9.25 9.41 3.17
N TYR A 39 10.11 10.34 2.77
CA TYR A 39 10.79 11.27 3.67
C TYR A 39 10.48 12.71 3.28
N GLU A 40 10.50 13.61 4.23
CA GLU A 40 10.38 15.03 3.97
C GLU A 40 11.42 15.48 2.93
N ASN A 41 10.99 16.21 1.92
CA ASN A 41 11.85 16.70 0.82
C ASN A 41 12.51 15.61 -0.05
N ASP A 42 11.93 14.41 -0.16
CA ASP A 42 12.46 13.36 -1.05
C ASP A 42 12.27 13.65 -2.56
N GLY A 43 11.66 14.79 -2.88
CA GLY A 43 11.47 15.25 -4.26
C GLY A 43 10.36 14.53 -5.03
N ASN A 44 9.64 13.64 -4.38
CA ASN A 44 8.50 12.92 -4.94
C ASN A 44 7.20 13.40 -4.31
N ASN A 45 6.12 13.23 -5.01
CA ASN A 45 4.79 13.46 -4.49
C ASN A 45 3.93 12.20 -4.64
N MET A 46 2.85 12.14 -3.91
CA MET A 46 1.87 11.08 -4.01
C MET A 46 0.52 11.55 -3.47
N PHE A 47 -0.50 10.78 -3.71
CA PHE A 47 -1.77 10.95 -3.01
C PHE A 47 -1.96 9.81 -2.02
N SER A 48 -2.55 10.10 -0.87
CA SER A 48 -2.78 9.07 0.14
C SER A 48 -4.06 9.28 0.93
N ASN A 49 -4.51 8.21 1.57
CA ASN A 49 -5.56 8.24 2.56
C ASN A 49 -5.27 7.23 3.66
N VAL A 50 -5.25 7.66 4.92
CA VAL A 50 -5.08 6.76 6.06
C VAL A 50 -6.42 6.15 6.42
N LEU A 51 -6.50 4.83 6.38
CA LEU A 51 -7.70 4.05 6.58
C LEU A 51 -7.82 3.50 8.01
N TYR A 52 -6.66 3.26 8.66
CA TYR A 52 -6.56 2.87 10.05
C TYR A 52 -5.25 3.37 10.67
N SER A 53 -5.29 3.76 11.94
CA SER A 53 -4.10 4.07 12.73
C SER A 53 -4.26 3.59 14.17
N ALA A 54 -3.22 2.95 14.71
CA ALA A 54 -3.16 2.57 16.12
C ALA A 54 -2.83 3.78 17.03
N TRP A 55 -2.42 4.93 16.48
CA TRP A 55 -1.95 6.09 17.24
C TRP A 55 -2.91 7.27 17.20
N LYS A 56 -3.05 7.96 18.34
CA LYS A 56 -3.91 9.14 18.48
C LYS A 56 -3.43 10.37 17.69
N GLY A 57 -2.13 10.49 17.46
CA GLY A 57 -1.51 11.66 16.80
C GLY A 57 -1.62 11.68 15.27
N HIS A 58 -2.34 10.75 14.67
CA HIS A 58 -2.50 10.69 13.22
C HIS A 58 -3.64 11.60 12.71
N VAL A 59 -3.58 12.00 11.42
CA VAL A 59 -4.60 12.85 10.76
C VAL A 59 -6.04 12.38 10.97
N ILE A 60 -6.27 11.06 11.04
CA ILE A 60 -7.59 10.48 11.31
C ILE A 60 -7.85 10.22 12.81
N GLY A 61 -6.86 10.50 13.68
CA GLY A 61 -6.88 10.01 15.05
C GLY A 61 -6.59 8.51 15.15
N GLN A 62 -6.94 7.92 16.29
CA GLN A 62 -6.80 6.48 16.52
C GLN A 62 -8.03 5.73 15.99
N GLY A 63 -7.82 4.58 15.35
CA GLY A 63 -8.88 3.67 14.91
C GLY A 63 -9.15 3.73 13.42
N LYS A 64 -10.37 3.40 13.04
CA LYS A 64 -10.84 3.26 11.67
C LYS A 64 -11.33 4.59 11.10
N SER A 65 -10.95 4.89 9.85
CA SER A 65 -11.61 5.95 9.09
C SER A 65 -13.00 5.50 8.62
N LYS A 66 -13.83 6.44 8.20
CA LYS A 66 -15.17 6.14 7.63
C LYS A 66 -15.12 5.33 6.32
N TYR A 67 -13.94 5.20 5.71
CA TYR A 67 -13.75 4.45 4.47
C TYR A 67 -13.27 3.01 4.71
N TYR A 68 -12.87 2.69 5.95
CA TYR A 68 -12.28 1.40 6.33
C TYR A 68 -13.14 0.21 5.92
N ASP A 69 -14.42 0.21 6.28
CA ASP A 69 -15.28 -0.95 6.04
C ASP A 69 -15.48 -1.25 4.56
N LYS A 70 -15.46 -0.22 3.70
CA LYS A 70 -15.61 -0.39 2.25
C LYS A 70 -14.34 -0.88 1.56
N VAL A 71 -13.16 -0.52 2.09
CA VAL A 71 -11.88 -0.72 1.40
C VAL A 71 -11.05 -1.82 2.06
N CYS A 72 -11.04 -1.88 3.40
CA CYS A 72 -10.08 -2.71 4.15
C CYS A 72 -10.69 -3.95 4.79
N LYS A 73 -11.98 -3.92 5.12
CA LYS A 73 -12.60 -4.96 5.96
C LYS A 73 -12.34 -6.38 5.41
N GLU A 74 -12.64 -6.61 4.13
CA GLU A 74 -12.45 -7.91 3.49
C GLU A 74 -10.97 -8.35 3.43
N LEU A 75 -10.06 -7.40 3.25
CA LEU A 75 -8.62 -7.66 3.27
C LEU A 75 -8.18 -8.12 4.66
N VAL A 76 -8.58 -7.39 5.69
CA VAL A 76 -8.22 -7.67 7.08
C VAL A 76 -8.84 -8.98 7.56
N ASP A 77 -10.11 -9.22 7.26
CA ASP A 77 -10.81 -10.47 7.62
C ASP A 77 -10.10 -11.70 7.02
N LYS A 78 -9.51 -11.56 5.83
CA LYS A 78 -8.78 -12.64 5.16
C LYS A 78 -7.33 -12.77 5.60
N ILE A 79 -6.64 -11.67 5.89
CA ILE A 79 -5.25 -11.65 6.42
C ILE A 79 -5.22 -12.19 7.86
N LYS A 80 -6.25 -11.87 8.66
CA LYS A 80 -6.38 -12.23 10.08
C LYS A 80 -5.16 -11.82 10.92
N PRO A 81 -4.83 -10.52 10.95
CA PRO A 81 -3.73 -10.02 11.77
C PRO A 81 -4.05 -10.17 13.26
N LEU A 82 -3.00 -10.29 14.09
CA LEU A 82 -3.16 -10.19 15.54
C LEU A 82 -3.48 -8.74 15.94
N ASP A 83 -2.61 -7.81 15.55
CA ASP A 83 -2.81 -6.38 15.76
C ASP A 83 -2.53 -5.61 14.47
N ILE A 84 -3.35 -4.60 14.17
CA ILE A 84 -3.13 -3.69 13.05
C ILE A 84 -2.45 -2.44 13.58
N LEU A 85 -1.32 -2.08 12.97
CA LEU A 85 -0.59 -0.84 13.29
C LEU A 85 -1.09 0.32 12.43
N LYS A 86 -1.12 0.13 11.11
CA LYS A 86 -1.53 1.17 10.16
C LYS A 86 -2.06 0.56 8.87
N ILE A 87 -3.07 1.19 8.30
CA ILE A 87 -3.51 0.92 6.91
C ILE A 87 -3.56 2.24 6.17
N LYS A 88 -2.86 2.29 5.04
CA LYS A 88 -2.75 3.49 4.21
C LYS A 88 -2.96 3.11 2.74
N ALA A 89 -3.89 3.80 2.09
CA ALA A 89 -4.01 3.78 0.64
C ALA A 89 -3.02 4.79 0.04
N ASN A 90 -2.32 4.40 -1.02
CA ASN A 90 -1.39 5.23 -1.76
C ASN A 90 -1.73 5.20 -3.25
N LEU A 91 -1.67 6.38 -3.88
CA LEU A 91 -1.82 6.56 -5.31
C LEU A 91 -0.62 7.33 -5.83
N THR A 92 0.05 6.78 -6.84
CA THR A 92 1.10 7.45 -7.61
C THR A 92 0.65 7.58 -9.05
N THR A 93 0.99 8.71 -9.67
CA THR A 93 0.72 9.00 -11.09
C THR A 93 1.85 8.49 -11.99
N ASN A 94 1.76 8.72 -13.29
CA ASN A 94 2.77 8.28 -14.26
C ASN A 94 4.13 8.96 -14.01
N VAL A 95 5.22 8.24 -14.32
CA VAL A 95 6.62 8.60 -14.00
C VAL A 95 7.15 9.83 -14.70
N ASP A 96 6.61 10.24 -15.83
CA ASP A 96 7.09 11.45 -16.52
C ASP A 96 7.09 12.70 -15.62
N THR A 97 6.38 12.61 -14.48
CA THR A 97 6.34 13.64 -13.45
C THR A 97 7.35 13.47 -12.32
N TYR A 98 7.98 12.29 -12.19
CA TYR A 98 8.93 12.00 -11.10
C TYR A 98 10.37 12.13 -11.58
N LYS A 99 11.05 13.15 -11.06
CA LYS A 99 12.47 13.40 -11.36
C LYS A 99 13.42 12.48 -10.58
N ASN A 100 12.95 11.90 -9.48
CA ASN A 100 13.76 11.13 -8.56
C ASN A 100 13.22 9.70 -8.38
N VAL A 101 14.14 8.78 -8.16
CA VAL A 101 13.80 7.40 -7.78
C VAL A 101 13.21 7.43 -6.36
N PHE A 102 12.10 6.75 -6.15
CA PHE A 102 11.52 6.59 -4.81
C PHE A 102 12.54 5.92 -3.88
N PRO A 103 12.78 6.47 -2.67
CA PRO A 103 13.80 5.94 -1.78
C PRO A 103 13.43 4.58 -1.20
N LEU A 104 14.46 3.74 -0.99
CA LEU A 104 14.31 2.52 -0.19
C LEU A 104 14.03 2.89 1.26
N HIS A 105 13.04 2.27 1.86
CA HIS A 105 12.64 2.48 3.26
C HIS A 105 12.08 1.21 3.89
N THR A 106 11.99 1.23 5.20
CA THR A 106 11.23 0.28 6.01
C THR A 106 9.96 0.96 6.51
N ASP A 107 8.84 0.24 6.66
CA ASP A 107 7.60 0.83 7.17
C ASP A 107 7.70 1.12 8.68
N PHE A 108 8.24 0.17 9.43
CA PHE A 108 8.51 0.29 10.86
C PHE A 108 9.77 -0.49 11.22
N GLU A 109 10.55 0.06 12.15
CA GLU A 109 11.68 -0.61 12.75
C GLU A 109 11.27 -1.21 14.11
N ASN A 110 11.93 -2.31 14.49
CA ASN A 110 11.82 -2.92 15.82
C ASN A 110 10.42 -3.42 16.24
N VAL A 111 9.58 -3.78 15.29
CA VAL A 111 8.30 -4.44 15.56
C VAL A 111 8.48 -5.95 15.50
N LYS A 112 8.38 -6.61 16.66
CA LYS A 112 8.48 -8.08 16.73
C LYS A 112 7.34 -8.73 15.95
N ASN A 113 7.66 -9.69 15.08
CA ASN A 113 6.70 -10.36 14.20
C ASN A 113 5.91 -9.40 13.29
N GLY A 114 6.47 -8.21 13.03
CA GLY A 114 5.85 -7.22 12.15
C GLY A 114 5.90 -7.62 10.68
N LEU A 115 4.75 -7.52 10.03
CA LEU A 115 4.57 -7.79 8.61
C LEU A 115 3.97 -6.57 7.90
N THR A 116 4.41 -6.37 6.67
CA THR A 116 3.77 -5.47 5.71
C THR A 116 3.10 -6.31 4.63
N SER A 117 1.84 -6.03 4.36
CA SER A 117 1.15 -6.53 3.17
C SER A 117 0.76 -5.36 2.27
N ILE A 118 1.09 -5.48 0.98
CA ILE A 118 0.67 -4.52 -0.06
C ILE A 118 -0.35 -5.21 -0.96
N TYR A 119 -1.57 -4.68 -0.97
CA TYR A 119 -2.62 -5.10 -1.89
C TYR A 119 -2.64 -4.17 -3.11
N TYR A 120 -2.45 -4.74 -4.29
CA TYR A 120 -2.51 -4.00 -5.55
C TYR A 120 -3.96 -3.90 -6.03
N VAL A 121 -4.45 -2.67 -6.07
CA VAL A 121 -5.85 -2.38 -6.42
C VAL A 121 -6.08 -2.45 -7.92
N ASN A 122 -5.06 -2.09 -8.72
CA ASN A 122 -5.13 -2.11 -10.18
C ASN A 122 -3.86 -2.66 -10.83
N THR A 123 -3.99 -3.06 -12.09
CA THR A 123 -2.87 -3.54 -12.91
C THR A 123 -2.19 -2.38 -13.64
N ASN A 124 -0.86 -2.36 -13.61
CA ASN A 124 0.02 -1.47 -14.39
C ASN A 124 1.44 -2.06 -14.46
N ASN A 125 2.36 -1.42 -15.19
CA ASN A 125 3.74 -1.88 -15.30
C ASN A 125 4.65 -1.43 -14.16
N GLY A 126 4.15 -0.64 -13.20
CA GLY A 126 4.84 -0.33 -11.95
C GLY A 126 4.80 -1.48 -10.94
N GLY A 127 5.32 -1.24 -9.74
CA GLY A 127 5.36 -2.31 -8.74
C GLY A 127 6.04 -1.91 -7.42
N THR A 128 6.56 -2.92 -6.73
CA THR A 128 7.38 -2.76 -5.52
C THR A 128 8.72 -3.44 -5.74
N ALA A 129 9.82 -2.70 -5.59
CA ALA A 129 11.17 -3.23 -5.64
C ALA A 129 11.74 -3.37 -4.23
N PHE A 130 12.48 -4.44 -3.99
CA PHE A 130 13.12 -4.77 -2.72
C PHE A 130 14.64 -4.60 -2.81
N GLU A 131 15.29 -4.36 -1.66
CA GLU A 131 16.75 -4.19 -1.57
C GLU A 131 17.53 -5.40 -2.12
N ASN A 132 16.98 -6.61 -2.01
CA ASN A 132 17.57 -7.84 -2.52
C ASN A 132 17.44 -8.03 -4.06
N GLY A 133 16.93 -7.04 -4.77
CA GLY A 133 16.73 -7.07 -6.23
C GLY A 133 15.41 -7.68 -6.68
N LYS A 134 14.59 -8.26 -5.77
CA LYS A 134 13.26 -8.75 -6.16
C LYS A 134 12.37 -7.58 -6.58
N PHE A 135 11.60 -7.79 -7.65
CA PHE A 135 10.56 -6.88 -8.12
C PHE A 135 9.21 -7.59 -8.20
N VAL A 136 8.19 -6.99 -7.62
CA VAL A 136 6.81 -7.46 -7.68
C VAL A 136 5.98 -6.47 -8.47
N LYS A 137 5.50 -6.91 -9.64
CA LYS A 137 4.67 -6.09 -10.55
C LYS A 137 3.28 -5.87 -9.97
N SER A 138 2.73 -4.67 -10.17
CA SER A 138 1.35 -4.34 -9.82
C SER A 138 0.37 -5.10 -10.70
N GLU A 139 -0.39 -6.00 -10.10
CA GLU A 139 -1.49 -6.74 -10.73
C GLU A 139 -2.72 -6.66 -9.83
N GLN A 140 -3.85 -6.30 -10.40
CA GLN A 140 -5.11 -6.20 -9.65
C GLN A 140 -5.38 -7.48 -8.86
N ASN A 141 -5.81 -7.31 -7.61
CA ASN A 141 -6.14 -8.42 -6.72
C ASN A 141 -4.95 -9.31 -6.32
N LYS A 142 -3.73 -8.78 -6.37
CA LYS A 142 -2.53 -9.42 -5.81
C LYS A 142 -2.25 -8.86 -4.43
N LEU A 143 -1.90 -9.74 -3.48
CA LEU A 143 -1.34 -9.38 -2.18
C LEU A 143 0.13 -9.83 -2.14
N VAL A 144 1.02 -8.93 -1.79
CA VAL A 144 2.40 -9.26 -1.43
C VAL A 144 2.63 -9.05 0.05
N THR A 145 3.27 -10.01 0.73
CA THR A 145 3.56 -9.94 2.17
C THR A 145 5.03 -10.18 2.44
N PHE A 146 5.61 -9.37 3.30
CA PHE A 146 7.03 -9.43 3.68
C PHE A 146 7.25 -8.89 5.10
N PRO A 147 8.40 -9.20 5.73
CA PRO A 147 8.77 -8.63 7.02
C PRO A 147 8.83 -7.10 6.96
N MET A 148 8.27 -6.44 7.95
CA MET A 148 8.13 -4.98 7.99
C MET A 148 9.47 -4.23 7.93
N HIS A 149 10.55 -4.88 8.37
CA HIS A 149 11.92 -4.35 8.33
C HIS A 149 12.62 -4.54 6.97
N PHE A 150 11.99 -5.19 5.99
CA PHE A 150 12.56 -5.31 4.64
C PHE A 150 12.50 -3.98 3.91
N LYS A 151 13.65 -3.50 3.47
CA LYS A 151 13.72 -2.28 2.68
C LYS A 151 13.10 -2.50 1.30
N HIS A 152 12.18 -1.64 0.99
CA HIS A 152 11.44 -1.65 -0.27
C HIS A 152 11.17 -0.23 -0.77
N ARG A 153 10.77 -0.12 -2.02
CA ARG A 153 10.37 1.17 -2.62
C ARG A 153 9.26 0.99 -3.64
N THR A 154 8.51 2.05 -3.84
CA THR A 154 7.58 2.17 -4.97
C THR A 154 8.37 2.27 -6.27
N VAL A 155 7.95 1.52 -7.29
CA VAL A 155 8.31 1.72 -8.69
C VAL A 155 7.07 2.23 -9.39
N PRO A 156 7.03 3.52 -9.78
CA PRO A 156 5.89 4.09 -10.49
C PRO A 156 5.68 3.40 -11.84
N HIS A 157 4.48 3.52 -12.38
CA HIS A 157 4.18 3.01 -13.72
C HIS A 157 4.58 4.03 -14.80
N THR A 158 4.81 3.51 -16.00
CA THR A 158 5.14 4.27 -17.22
C THR A 158 4.18 3.97 -18.36
N ASP A 159 3.23 3.05 -18.16
CA ASP A 159 2.21 2.71 -19.13
C ASP A 159 1.06 3.74 -19.13
N PHE A 160 0.06 3.51 -19.97
CA PHE A 160 -1.11 4.40 -20.10
C PHE A 160 -2.11 4.30 -18.94
N SER A 161 -1.79 3.56 -17.87
CA SER A 161 -2.62 3.55 -16.66
C SER A 161 -2.66 4.94 -16.02
N TYR A 162 -3.82 5.37 -15.55
CA TYR A 162 -3.98 6.70 -14.95
C TYR A 162 -3.28 6.83 -13.59
N ALA A 163 -3.18 5.74 -12.85
CA ALA A 163 -2.56 5.70 -11.54
C ALA A 163 -2.11 4.29 -11.15
N ARG A 164 -1.14 4.21 -10.25
CA ARG A 164 -0.84 3.00 -9.48
C ARG A 164 -1.45 3.16 -8.10
N ILE A 165 -2.38 2.28 -7.73
CA ILE A 165 -3.12 2.32 -6.47
C ILE A 165 -2.80 1.07 -5.66
N VAL A 166 -2.39 1.26 -4.40
CA VAL A 166 -2.13 0.18 -3.45
C VAL A 166 -2.72 0.48 -2.08
N ILE A 167 -2.99 -0.59 -1.32
CA ILE A 167 -3.32 -0.52 0.11
C ILE A 167 -2.18 -1.18 0.86
N ASN A 168 -1.46 -0.39 1.66
CA ASN A 168 -0.38 -0.85 2.54
C ASN A 168 -0.97 -1.15 3.92
N ILE A 169 -0.74 -2.36 4.43
CA ILE A 169 -1.26 -2.87 5.70
C ILE A 169 -0.08 -3.31 6.56
N ASN A 170 0.14 -2.62 7.68
CA ASN A 170 1.18 -2.93 8.65
C ASN A 170 0.54 -3.55 9.89
N TYR A 171 1.01 -4.74 10.27
CA TYR A 171 0.39 -5.55 11.32
C TYR A 171 1.35 -6.53 11.96
N THR A 172 0.94 -7.16 13.07
CA THR A 172 1.64 -8.28 13.73
C THR A 172 0.91 -9.61 13.51
N ARG A 173 1.67 -10.69 13.64
CA ARG A 173 1.16 -12.06 13.51
C ARG A 173 1.72 -12.96 14.62
#